data_9cf8bcb14244e564077e8f704a7ac54a
#
_entry.id   9cf8bcb14244e564077e8f704a7ac54a
#
_cell.length_a   1.000
_cell.length_b   1.000
_cell.length_c   1.000
_cell.angle_alpha   90.00
_cell.angle_beta   90.00
_cell.angle_gamma   90.00
#
_symmetry.space_group_name_H-M   'P 1'
#
loop_
_entity.id
_entity.type
_entity.pdbx_description
1 polymer ?
#
loop_
_entity_poly.entity_id
_entity_poly.type
_entity_poly.pdbx_seq_one_letter_code
_entity_poly.pdbx_strand_id
1 'polypeptide(L)'
;MAAPPAVLWALLWDVPRMVGCVPGCVEAREVEPQARYAARMRQKVGPISLSIDLDVHVMEAEPPRSISLRARGRDPLVGTELTLRVNLECLAQDAGSLLRIDADGQVLGRLGGLGQGVIQRKAEDAVDEFAARIASAASE
;
A
#
# COMPACT_ATOMS: atom_id res chain seq x y z
N MET A 1 2.92 9.48 -15.14
CA MET A 1 1.61 8.98 -15.59
C MET A 1 0.96 9.96 -16.53
N ALA A 2 0.25 9.47 -17.51
CA ALA A 2 -0.45 10.33 -18.46
C ALA A 2 -1.68 11.00 -17.83
N ALA A 3 -2.27 10.41 -16.79
CA ALA A 3 -3.46 10.96 -16.15
C ALA A 3 -3.17 12.30 -15.44
N PRO A 4 -4.12 13.26 -15.49
CA PRO A 4 -3.96 14.53 -14.79
C PRO A 4 -3.91 14.33 -13.26
N PRO A 5 -3.30 15.28 -12.53
CA PRO A 5 -3.22 15.18 -11.07
C PRO A 5 -4.56 14.99 -10.36
N ALA A 6 -5.62 15.62 -10.85
CA ALA A 6 -6.95 15.47 -10.25
C ALA A 6 -7.47 14.03 -10.33
N VAL A 7 -7.21 13.33 -11.43
CA VAL A 7 -7.62 11.93 -11.60
C VAL A 7 -6.80 11.02 -10.69
N LEU A 8 -5.50 11.24 -10.64
CA LEU A 8 -4.64 10.49 -9.74
C LEU A 8 -5.03 10.70 -8.27
N TRP A 9 -5.26 11.97 -7.88
CA TRP A 9 -5.66 12.27 -6.52
C TRP A 9 -6.99 11.61 -6.13
N ALA A 10 -7.98 11.63 -7.02
CA ALA A 10 -9.27 10.99 -6.77
C ALA A 10 -9.11 9.50 -6.49
N LEU A 11 -8.19 8.84 -7.20
CA LEU A 11 -7.89 7.44 -6.97
C LEU A 11 -7.21 7.20 -5.62
N LEU A 12 -6.24 8.05 -5.25
CA LEU A 12 -5.55 7.95 -3.96
C LEU A 12 -6.47 8.23 -2.79
N TRP A 13 -7.41 9.16 -2.96
CA TRP A 13 -8.37 9.55 -1.93
C TRP A 13 -9.44 8.49 -1.70
N ASP A 14 -9.73 7.69 -2.71
CA ASP A 14 -10.57 6.50 -2.58
C ASP A 14 -9.70 5.36 -2.01
N VAL A 15 -9.49 5.39 -0.70
CA VAL A 15 -8.53 4.51 -0.03
C VAL A 15 -8.81 3.02 -0.26
N PRO A 16 -10.06 2.51 -0.21
CA PRO A 16 -10.31 1.11 -0.52
C PRO A 16 -9.85 0.72 -1.93
N ARG A 17 -10.09 1.57 -2.91
CA ARG A 17 -9.66 1.33 -4.29
C ARG A 17 -8.14 1.39 -4.42
N MET A 18 -7.52 2.37 -3.77
CA MET A 18 -6.07 2.51 -3.76
C MET A 18 -5.40 1.31 -3.09
N VAL A 19 -5.89 0.90 -1.93
CA VAL A 19 -5.35 -0.28 -1.21
C VAL A 19 -5.57 -1.54 -2.04
N GLY A 20 -6.67 -1.62 -2.79
CA GLY A 20 -6.92 -2.72 -3.71
C GLY A 20 -5.88 -2.86 -4.83
N CYS A 21 -5.10 -1.83 -5.10
CA CYS A 21 -3.99 -1.89 -6.05
C CYS A 21 -2.73 -2.54 -5.47
N VAL A 22 -2.68 -2.77 -4.16
CA VAL A 22 -1.56 -3.47 -3.54
C VAL A 22 -1.61 -4.94 -3.93
N PRO A 23 -0.48 -5.51 -4.41
CA PRO A 23 -0.47 -6.93 -4.78
C PRO A 23 -0.88 -7.82 -3.62
N GLY A 24 -1.75 -8.78 -3.89
CA GLY A 24 -2.23 -9.71 -2.88
C GLY A 24 -3.42 -9.21 -2.07
N CYS A 25 -3.89 -8.01 -2.32
CA CYS A 25 -5.10 -7.51 -1.66
C CYS A 25 -6.31 -8.32 -2.12
N VAL A 26 -6.98 -8.96 -1.16
CA VAL A 26 -8.17 -9.77 -1.39
C VAL A 26 -9.42 -8.95 -1.12
N GLU A 27 -9.33 -8.07 -0.12
CA GLU A 27 -10.45 -7.28 0.34
C GLU A 27 -9.94 -5.98 0.96
N ALA A 28 -10.63 -4.87 0.72
CA ALA A 28 -10.39 -3.62 1.39
C ALA A 28 -11.74 -2.93 1.63
N ARG A 29 -11.97 -2.46 2.85
CA ARG A 29 -13.22 -1.81 3.22
C ARG A 29 -13.01 -0.65 4.17
N GLU A 30 -13.94 0.29 4.13
CA GLU A 30 -13.96 1.43 5.03
C GLU A 30 -14.54 1.04 6.39
N VAL A 31 -13.86 1.41 7.47
CA VAL A 31 -14.33 1.24 8.85
C VAL A 31 -14.80 2.59 9.39
N GLU A 32 -13.98 3.62 9.23
CA GLU A 32 -14.34 5.00 9.58
C GLU A 32 -14.01 5.89 8.38
N PRO A 33 -14.97 6.67 7.87
CA PRO A 33 -14.75 7.48 6.66
C PRO A 33 -13.49 8.31 6.73
N GLN A 34 -12.64 8.14 5.73
CA GLN A 34 -11.39 8.87 5.53
C GLN A 34 -10.40 8.81 6.71
N ALA A 35 -10.61 7.86 7.63
CA ALA A 35 -9.76 7.73 8.81
C ALA A 35 -9.20 6.33 8.98
N ARG A 36 -10.04 5.31 8.81
CA ARG A 36 -9.64 3.95 9.11
C ARG A 36 -10.25 2.95 8.14
N TYR A 37 -9.44 1.99 7.72
CA TYR A 37 -9.80 0.96 6.75
C TYR A 37 -9.29 -0.39 7.21
N ALA A 38 -9.98 -1.44 6.80
CA ALA A 38 -9.54 -2.81 7.01
C ALA A 38 -9.22 -3.44 5.67
N ALA A 39 -8.12 -4.17 5.60
CA ALA A 39 -7.71 -4.86 4.39
C ALA A 39 -7.22 -6.25 4.72
N ARG A 40 -7.41 -7.18 3.80
CA ARG A 40 -6.85 -8.52 3.89
C ARG A 40 -5.88 -8.74 2.76
N MET A 41 -4.67 -9.14 3.11
CA MET A 41 -3.60 -9.39 2.16
C MET A 41 -3.20 -10.85 2.19
N ARG A 42 -3.00 -11.44 1.01
CA ARG A 42 -2.41 -12.77 0.86
C ARG A 42 -1.15 -12.64 0.05
N GLN A 43 -0.04 -13.09 0.61
CA GLN A 43 1.26 -12.99 -0.03
C GLN A 43 2.04 -14.27 0.19
N LYS A 44 2.90 -14.57 -0.78
CA LYS A 44 3.85 -15.65 -0.64
C LYS A 44 5.26 -15.05 -0.63
N VAL A 45 6.01 -15.32 0.44
CA VAL A 45 7.36 -14.79 0.61
C VAL A 45 8.29 -15.98 0.84
N GLY A 46 9.04 -16.36 -0.20
CA GLY A 46 9.82 -17.59 -0.17
C GLY A 46 8.89 -18.79 0.04
N PRO A 47 9.17 -19.67 1.00
CA PRO A 47 8.33 -20.84 1.30
C PRO A 47 7.13 -20.50 2.19
N ILE A 48 7.00 -19.25 2.65
CA ILE A 48 5.97 -18.85 3.62
C ILE A 48 4.78 -18.23 2.90
N SER A 49 3.58 -18.76 3.17
CA SER A 49 2.32 -18.20 2.71
C SER A 49 1.71 -17.39 3.85
N LEU A 50 1.40 -16.12 3.59
CA LEU A 50 0.86 -15.19 4.57
C LEU A 50 -0.58 -14.85 4.24
N SER A 51 -1.41 -14.74 5.29
CA SER A 51 -2.72 -14.13 5.23
C SER A 51 -2.80 -13.13 6.38
N ILE A 52 -2.76 -11.84 6.05
CA ILE A 52 -2.66 -10.78 7.04
C ILE A 52 -3.88 -9.89 6.98
N ASP A 53 -4.53 -9.70 8.11
CA ASP A 53 -5.57 -8.68 8.27
C ASP A 53 -4.87 -7.40 8.71
N LEU A 54 -4.99 -6.36 7.88
CA LEU A 54 -4.37 -5.07 8.11
C LEU A 54 -5.38 -4.06 8.63
N ASP A 55 -4.95 -3.30 9.62
CA ASP A 55 -5.64 -2.12 10.12
C ASP A 55 -4.92 -0.90 9.56
N VAL A 56 -5.58 -0.17 8.67
CA VAL A 56 -5.00 0.95 7.95
C VAL A 56 -5.56 2.25 8.48
N HIS A 57 -4.68 3.14 8.91
CA HIS A 57 -5.03 4.46 9.42
C HIS A 57 -4.50 5.56 8.51
N VAL A 58 -5.35 6.53 8.19
CA VAL A 58 -4.91 7.78 7.56
C VAL A 58 -4.35 8.66 8.66
N MET A 59 -3.06 8.91 8.63
CA MET A 59 -2.37 9.70 9.66
C MET A 59 -2.46 11.19 9.37
N GLU A 60 -2.19 11.56 8.12
CA GLU A 60 -2.26 12.94 7.66
C GLU A 60 -2.71 12.97 6.21
N ALA A 61 -3.37 14.04 5.81
CA ALA A 61 -3.74 14.26 4.42
C ALA A 61 -3.69 15.76 4.12
N GLU A 62 -3.11 16.08 2.98
CA GLU A 62 -3.09 17.44 2.42
C GLU A 62 -3.68 17.41 1.01
N PRO A 63 -5.02 17.39 0.89
CA PRO A 63 -5.65 17.35 -0.43
C PRO A 63 -5.33 18.62 -1.24
N PRO A 64 -5.10 18.49 -2.52
CA PRO A 64 -5.08 17.28 -3.35
C PRO A 64 -3.67 16.75 -3.60
N ARG A 65 -2.77 16.85 -2.64
CA ARG A 65 -1.34 16.62 -2.82
C ARG A 65 -0.79 15.38 -2.17
N SER A 66 -1.12 15.12 -0.91
CA SER A 66 -0.48 14.03 -0.20
C SER A 66 -1.40 13.34 0.80
N ILE A 67 -1.07 12.09 1.07
CA ILE A 67 -1.73 11.28 2.09
C ILE A 67 -0.68 10.38 2.75
N SER A 68 -0.70 10.33 4.08
CA SER A 68 0.16 9.47 4.88
C SER A 68 -0.69 8.41 5.56
N LEU A 69 -0.27 7.16 5.42
CA LEU A 69 -0.97 6.00 5.93
C LEU A 69 -0.05 5.20 6.86
N ARG A 70 -0.66 4.56 7.83
CA ARG A 70 0.00 3.54 8.64
C ARG A 70 -0.87 2.28 8.63
N ALA A 71 -0.23 1.14 8.37
CA ALA A 71 -0.90 -0.15 8.38
C ALA A 71 -0.21 -1.08 9.37
N ARG A 72 -1.00 -1.80 10.16
CA ARG A 72 -0.53 -2.81 11.09
C ARG A 72 -1.32 -4.08 10.91
N GLY A 73 -0.63 -5.19 10.97
CA GLY A 73 -1.29 -6.48 10.89
C GLY A 73 -0.40 -7.60 11.35
N ARG A 74 -1.00 -8.76 11.48
CA ARG A 74 -0.27 -9.95 11.86
C ARG A 74 -0.92 -11.19 11.28
N ASP A 75 -0.11 -12.22 11.12
CA ASP A 75 -0.56 -13.56 10.81
C ASP A 75 -0.18 -14.45 11.99
N PRO A 76 -1.12 -14.76 12.90
CA PRO A 76 -0.81 -15.56 14.07
C PRO A 76 -0.47 -17.01 13.73
N LEU A 77 -0.94 -17.53 12.60
CA LEU A 77 -0.61 -18.90 12.18
C LEU A 77 0.85 -19.03 11.77
N VAL A 78 1.40 -17.97 11.17
CA VAL A 78 2.81 -17.94 10.76
C VAL A 78 3.68 -17.33 11.86
N GLY A 79 3.11 -16.57 12.77
CA GLY A 79 3.86 -15.88 13.81
C GLY A 79 4.62 -14.66 13.26
N THR A 80 3.94 -13.85 12.45
CA THR A 80 4.53 -12.68 11.81
C THR A 80 3.70 -11.45 12.10
N GLU A 81 4.37 -10.34 12.40
CA GLU A 81 3.75 -9.01 12.56
C GLU A 81 4.35 -8.05 11.54
N LEU A 82 3.50 -7.20 10.99
CA LEU A 82 3.88 -6.22 9.98
C LEU A 82 3.41 -4.84 10.41
N THR A 83 4.31 -3.86 10.30
CA THR A 83 3.98 -2.45 10.45
C THR A 83 4.51 -1.72 9.21
N LEU A 84 3.64 -0.96 8.55
CA LEU A 84 3.99 -0.20 7.35
C LEU A 84 3.64 1.27 7.55
N ARG A 85 4.49 2.14 7.00
CA ARG A 85 4.25 3.56 6.88
C ARG A 85 4.42 3.94 5.43
N VAL A 86 3.41 4.60 4.86
CA VAL A 86 3.39 4.93 3.44
C VAL A 86 3.00 6.39 3.27
N ASN A 87 3.83 7.14 2.55
CA ASN A 87 3.51 8.50 2.11
C ASN A 87 3.34 8.50 0.61
N LEU A 88 2.23 9.04 0.15
CA LEU A 88 1.91 9.17 -1.26
C LEU A 88 1.77 10.65 -1.60
N GLU A 89 2.51 11.10 -2.63
CA GLU A 89 2.39 12.46 -3.13
C GLU A 89 1.98 12.45 -4.59
N CYS A 90 1.03 13.31 -4.92
CA CYS A 90 0.53 13.52 -6.26
C CYS A 90 1.06 14.86 -6.76
N LEU A 91 1.89 14.84 -7.79
CA LEU A 91 2.54 16.03 -8.33
C LEU A 91 2.17 16.22 -9.80
N ALA A 92 2.01 17.47 -10.21
CA ALA A 92 1.84 17.79 -11.63
C ALA A 92 3.18 17.61 -12.35
N GLN A 93 3.15 17.00 -13.53
CA GLN A 93 4.34 16.80 -14.35
C GLN A 93 3.95 16.86 -15.83
N ASP A 94 4.44 17.85 -16.55
CA ASP A 94 4.12 18.07 -17.97
C ASP A 94 2.61 18.03 -18.21
N ALA A 95 2.14 17.15 -19.10
CA ALA A 95 0.72 16.98 -19.38
C ALA A 95 0.04 15.93 -18.50
N GLY A 96 0.74 15.41 -17.50
CA GLY A 96 0.24 14.34 -16.65
C GLY A 96 0.57 14.57 -15.18
N SER A 97 0.87 13.49 -14.49
CA SER A 97 1.16 13.52 -13.06
C SER A 97 2.28 12.55 -12.68
N LEU A 98 2.89 12.83 -11.55
CA LEU A 98 3.90 11.98 -10.93
C LEU A 98 3.37 11.52 -9.58
N LEU A 99 3.39 10.23 -9.36
CA LEU A 99 3.14 9.64 -8.04
C LEU A 99 4.49 9.37 -7.38
N ARG A 100 4.71 10.02 -6.23
CA ARG A 100 5.86 9.71 -5.39
C ARG A 100 5.42 8.83 -4.26
N ILE A 101 6.10 7.69 -4.10
CA ILE A 101 5.82 6.72 -3.05
C ILE A 101 7.04 6.65 -2.15
N ASP A 102 6.81 6.89 -0.86
CA ASP A 102 7.83 6.71 0.17
C ASP A 102 7.25 5.77 1.20
N ALA A 103 7.83 4.59 1.32
CA ALA A 103 7.32 3.54 2.18
C ALA A 103 8.44 2.94 3.00
N ASP A 104 8.17 2.71 4.27
CA ASP A 104 9.03 1.92 5.12
C ASP A 104 8.20 0.95 5.94
N GLY A 105 8.83 -0.09 6.45
CA GLY A 105 8.12 -1.09 7.21
C GLY A 105 9.04 -1.90 8.09
N GLN A 106 8.40 -2.59 9.04
CA GLN A 106 9.07 -3.50 9.95
C GLN A 106 8.33 -4.81 9.95
N VAL A 107 9.08 -5.89 9.80
CA VAL A 107 8.55 -7.25 9.84
C VAL A 107 9.18 -7.96 11.02
N LEU A 108 8.35 -8.43 11.94
CA LEU A 108 8.76 -9.15 13.13
C LEU A 108 8.25 -10.58 13.08
N GLY A 109 8.95 -11.48 13.79
CA GLY A 109 8.57 -12.86 13.89
C GLY A 109 9.19 -13.73 12.80
N ARG A 110 8.50 -14.80 12.44
CA ARG A 110 9.03 -15.86 11.58
C ARG A 110 9.46 -15.36 10.20
N LEU A 111 8.69 -14.46 9.60
CA LEU A 111 9.02 -13.92 8.29
C LEU A 111 10.35 -13.17 8.31
N GLY A 112 10.65 -12.46 9.41
CA GLY A 112 11.91 -11.77 9.57
C GLY A 112 13.12 -12.71 9.53
N GLY A 113 12.95 -13.98 9.85
CA GLY A 113 13.99 -14.99 9.79
C GLY A 113 14.44 -15.38 8.38
N LEU A 114 13.69 -14.98 7.35
CA LEU A 114 14.09 -15.23 5.95
C LEU A 114 15.25 -14.35 5.48
N GLY A 115 15.60 -13.34 6.27
CA GLY A 115 16.67 -12.40 5.96
C GLY A 115 16.18 -11.15 5.26
N GLN A 116 16.92 -10.07 5.48
CA GLN A 116 16.57 -8.75 4.95
C GLN A 116 16.53 -8.69 3.43
N GLY A 117 17.42 -9.40 2.76
CA GLY A 117 17.46 -9.39 1.29
C GLY A 117 16.18 -9.91 0.64
N VAL A 118 15.60 -10.98 1.19
CA VAL A 118 14.35 -11.55 0.70
C VAL A 118 13.18 -10.60 0.93
N ILE A 119 13.10 -10.04 2.13
CA ILE A 119 12.03 -9.12 2.51
C ILE A 119 12.11 -7.83 1.71
N GLN A 120 13.29 -7.28 1.55
CA GLN A 120 13.50 -6.05 0.80
C GLN A 120 13.13 -6.22 -0.68
N ARG A 121 13.52 -7.31 -1.29
CA ARG A 121 13.17 -7.61 -2.68
C ARG A 121 11.66 -7.72 -2.85
N LYS A 122 11.00 -8.42 -1.94
CA LYS A 122 9.55 -8.56 -1.97
C LYS A 122 8.85 -7.20 -1.84
N ALA A 123 9.36 -6.35 -0.96
CA ALA A 123 8.82 -5.00 -0.77
C ALA A 123 9.01 -4.14 -2.02
N GLU A 124 10.18 -4.18 -2.64
CA GLU A 124 10.47 -3.45 -3.88
C GLU A 124 9.55 -3.90 -5.01
N ASP A 125 9.40 -5.21 -5.19
CA ASP A 125 8.49 -5.77 -6.20
C ASP A 125 7.04 -5.34 -5.95
N ALA A 126 6.62 -5.31 -4.70
CA ALA A 126 5.26 -4.89 -4.34
C ALA A 126 5.03 -3.41 -4.65
N VAL A 127 6.01 -2.54 -4.37
CA VAL A 127 5.92 -1.12 -4.69
C VAL A 127 5.85 -0.90 -6.20
N ASP A 128 6.67 -1.59 -6.96
CA ASP A 128 6.68 -1.49 -8.43
C ASP A 128 5.34 -1.93 -9.02
N GLU A 129 4.79 -3.02 -8.55
CA GLU A 129 3.49 -3.52 -9.02
C GLU A 129 2.35 -2.61 -8.60
N PHE A 130 2.39 -2.09 -7.38
CA PHE A 130 1.42 -1.11 -6.90
C PHE A 130 1.42 0.13 -7.80
N ALA A 131 2.58 0.68 -8.10
CA ALA A 131 2.71 1.85 -8.97
C ALA A 131 2.13 1.57 -10.37
N ALA A 132 2.40 0.40 -10.92
CA ALA A 132 1.87 0.00 -12.22
C ALA A 132 0.34 -0.12 -12.21
N ARG A 133 -0.22 -0.69 -11.15
CA ARG A 133 -1.68 -0.83 -11.01
C ARG A 133 -2.37 0.51 -10.80
N ILE A 134 -1.76 1.42 -10.04
CA ILE A 134 -2.26 2.78 -9.89
C ILE A 134 -2.26 3.50 -11.24
N ALA A 135 -1.18 3.41 -12.00
CA ALA A 135 -1.11 4.03 -13.33
C ALA A 135 -2.18 3.49 -14.27
N SER A 136 -2.41 2.18 -14.26
CA SER A 136 -3.44 1.53 -15.07
C SER A 136 -4.85 1.99 -14.65
N ALA A 137 -5.13 2.02 -13.37
CA ALA A 137 -6.42 2.44 -12.84
C ALA A 137 -6.70 3.92 -13.15
N ALA A 138 -5.68 4.78 -13.08
CA ALA A 138 -5.81 6.20 -13.38
C ALA A 138 -6.05 6.48 -14.88
N SER A 139 -5.74 5.52 -15.73
CA SER A 139 -5.93 5.63 -17.18
C SER A 139 -7.30 5.13 -17.67
N GLU A 140 -8.10 4.59 -16.78
CA GLU A 140 -9.43 4.09 -17.12
C GLU A 140 -10.45 5.22 -17.25
#